data_40083288fe2623e8e5fa4e7038be8510
#
_entry.id   40083288fe2623e8e5fa4e7038be8510
#
_cell.length_a   1.000
_cell.length_b   1.000
_cell.length_c   1.000
_cell.angle_alpha   90.00
_cell.angle_beta   90.00
_cell.angle_gamma   90.00
#
_symmetry.space_group_name_H-M   'P 1'
#
loop_
_entity.id
_entity.type
_entity.pdbx_description
1 polymer ?
#
loop_
_entity_poly.entity_id
_entity_poly.type
_entity_poly.pdbx_seq_one_letter_code
_entity_poly.pdbx_strand_id
1 'polypeptide(L)'
;MTTQPQLHPSIVAMVSLAASIASNHPSKGLCQLARLRELGIPEHQIDTVIEVARHIRDEAGDKLDAIFDEEAAEGQLAAPATTSTGSCCGTAASGQSCC
;
A
#
# COMPACT_ATOMS: atom_id res chain seq x y z
N MET A 1 19.22 -21.32 9.14
CA MET A 1 19.03 -20.75 8.58
C MET A 1 19.80 -19.85 8.39
N THR A 2 20.16 -19.63 8.38
CA THR A 2 20.79 -18.77 8.36
C THR A 2 22.04 -18.71 7.85
N THR A 3 22.40 -19.33 7.02
CA THR A 3 23.61 -19.11 6.52
C THR A 3 23.57 -18.10 5.53
N GLN A 4 22.57 -17.33 5.42
CA GLN A 4 22.57 -16.34 4.44
C GLN A 4 23.43 -15.20 4.78
N PRO A 5 24.05 -14.54 3.88
CA PRO A 5 24.81 -13.32 4.13
C PRO A 5 23.92 -12.29 4.71
N GLN A 6 24.43 -11.52 5.63
CA GLN A 6 23.64 -10.52 6.25
C GLN A 6 23.72 -9.24 5.48
N LEU A 7 22.63 -8.53 5.39
CA LEU A 7 22.64 -7.23 4.78
C LEU A 7 23.12 -6.21 5.78
N HIS A 8 23.72 -5.17 5.28
CA HIS A 8 24.16 -4.09 6.13
C HIS A 8 22.94 -3.48 6.82
N PRO A 9 23.07 -3.08 8.08
CA PRO A 9 21.91 -2.53 8.79
C PRO A 9 21.24 -1.35 8.10
N SER A 10 22.00 -0.52 7.40
CA SER A 10 21.41 0.59 6.71
C SER A 10 20.51 0.13 5.57
N ILE A 11 20.90 -0.96 4.90
CA ILE A 11 20.06 -1.47 3.83
C ILE A 11 18.77 -2.04 4.39
N VAL A 12 18.87 -2.78 5.49
CA VAL A 12 17.68 -3.32 6.11
C VAL A 12 16.75 -2.20 6.54
N ALA A 13 17.30 -1.13 7.10
CA ALA A 13 16.48 -0.01 7.53
C ALA A 13 15.82 0.71 6.35
N MET A 14 16.55 0.84 5.25
CA MET A 14 15.99 1.48 4.07
C MET A 14 14.85 0.66 3.47
N VAL A 15 15.07 -0.66 3.38
CA VAL A 15 14.04 -1.54 2.85
C VAL A 15 12.81 -1.51 3.75
N SER A 16 13.02 -1.53 5.06
CA SER A 16 11.91 -1.49 5.99
C SER A 16 11.15 -0.18 5.92
N LEU A 17 11.87 0.93 5.77
CA LEU A 17 11.24 2.22 5.63
C LEU A 17 10.37 2.25 4.36
N ALA A 18 10.96 1.83 3.25
CA ALA A 18 10.21 1.83 1.99
C ALA A 18 8.99 0.94 2.07
N ALA A 19 9.14 -0.24 2.63
CA ALA A 19 8.03 -1.16 2.75
C ALA A 19 6.93 -0.60 3.65
N SER A 20 7.33 0.10 4.71
CA SER A 20 6.36 0.68 5.62
C SER A 20 5.53 1.76 4.93
N ILE A 21 6.19 2.58 4.13
CA ILE A 21 5.48 3.64 3.44
C ILE A 21 4.55 3.03 2.40
N ALA A 22 5.05 2.08 1.62
CA ALA A 22 4.26 1.49 0.56
C ALA A 22 3.05 0.74 1.11
N SER A 23 3.17 0.19 2.32
CA SER A 23 2.07 -0.55 2.92
C SER A 23 1.26 0.28 3.90
N ASN A 24 1.52 1.56 3.97
CA ASN A 24 0.78 2.47 4.86
C ASN A 24 0.90 2.09 6.33
N HIS A 25 2.11 1.83 6.75
CA HIS A 25 2.36 1.44 8.14
C HIS A 25 3.24 2.49 8.81
N PRO A 26 2.66 3.60 9.25
CA PRO A 26 3.46 4.74 9.69
C PRO A 26 4.35 4.50 10.90
N SER A 27 3.89 3.76 11.87
CA SER A 27 4.70 3.63 13.07
C SER A 27 6.00 2.89 12.79
N LYS A 28 5.95 1.89 11.92
CA LYS A 28 7.18 1.22 11.56
C LYS A 28 8.07 2.14 10.76
N GLY A 29 7.47 2.92 9.88
CA GLY A 29 8.26 3.83 9.06
C GLY A 29 8.98 4.86 9.88
N LEU A 30 8.31 5.43 10.88
CA LEU A 30 8.95 6.44 11.70
C LEU A 30 10.08 5.85 12.52
N CYS A 31 9.92 4.61 12.95
CA CYS A 31 10.98 3.95 13.69
C CYS A 31 12.21 3.75 12.82
N GLN A 32 12.01 3.35 11.58
CA GLN A 32 13.13 3.13 10.68
C GLN A 32 13.79 4.43 10.26
N LEU A 33 12.99 5.48 10.14
CA LEU A 33 13.52 6.78 9.81
C LEU A 33 14.49 7.24 10.90
N ALA A 34 14.09 7.08 12.14
CA ALA A 34 14.98 7.46 13.24
C ALA A 34 16.23 6.61 13.21
N ARG A 35 16.11 5.34 12.92
CA ARG A 35 17.26 4.48 12.89
C ARG A 35 18.24 4.86 11.79
N LEU A 36 17.72 5.24 10.63
CA LEU A 36 18.60 5.66 9.54
C LEU A 36 19.38 6.90 9.91
N ARG A 37 18.75 7.82 10.63
CA ARG A 37 19.47 9.00 11.06
C ARG A 37 20.54 8.65 12.09
N GLU A 38 20.24 7.69 12.96
CA GLU A 38 21.25 7.26 13.91
C GLU A 38 22.41 6.59 13.21
N LEU A 39 22.16 5.92 12.11
CA LEU A 39 23.22 5.29 11.36
C LEU A 39 24.01 6.26 10.52
N GLY A 40 23.62 7.53 10.53
CA GLY A 40 24.36 8.53 9.79
C GLY A 40 24.05 8.59 8.31
N ILE A 41 22.94 8.07 7.90
CA ILE A 41 22.59 8.11 6.48
C ILE A 41 22.19 9.52 6.11
N PRO A 42 22.74 10.05 5.02
CA PRO A 42 22.41 11.41 4.63
C PRO A 42 20.94 11.60 4.33
N GLU A 43 20.43 12.76 4.66
CA GLU A 43 19.00 13.02 4.46
C GLU A 43 18.57 12.88 3.01
N HIS A 44 19.42 13.28 2.06
CA HIS A 44 18.99 13.19 0.67
C HIS A 44 18.78 11.73 0.24
N GLN A 45 19.51 10.80 0.85
CA GLN A 45 19.30 9.40 0.54
C GLN A 45 18.02 8.90 1.19
N ILE A 46 17.74 9.36 2.40
CA ILE A 46 16.49 9.01 3.07
C ILE A 46 15.31 9.55 2.27
N ASP A 47 15.43 10.79 1.80
CA ASP A 47 14.37 11.38 1.00
C ASP A 47 14.11 10.58 -0.27
N THR A 48 15.17 10.10 -0.89
CA THR A 48 15.01 9.30 -2.10
C THR A 48 14.22 8.02 -1.80
N VAL A 49 14.52 7.37 -0.69
CA VAL A 49 13.80 6.15 -0.33
C VAL A 49 12.32 6.45 -0.12
N ILE A 50 12.04 7.56 0.56
CA ILE A 50 10.66 7.95 0.81
C ILE A 50 9.93 8.25 -0.49
N GLU A 51 10.60 8.97 -1.39
CA GLU A 51 9.99 9.32 -2.66
C GLU A 51 9.66 8.09 -3.50
N VAL A 52 10.61 7.17 -3.58
CA VAL A 52 10.39 5.96 -4.36
C VAL A 52 9.21 5.17 -3.78
N ALA A 53 9.17 5.05 -2.47
CA ALA A 53 8.11 4.28 -1.83
C ALA A 53 6.75 4.93 -2.03
N ARG A 54 6.71 6.26 -1.95
CA ARG A 54 5.46 6.97 -2.17
C ARG A 54 4.97 6.81 -3.60
N HIS A 55 5.89 6.89 -4.54
CA HIS A 55 5.54 6.76 -5.94
C HIS A 55 4.92 5.38 -6.20
N ILE A 56 5.53 4.35 -5.66
CA ILE A 56 5.02 3.00 -5.86
C ILE A 56 3.66 2.83 -5.19
N ARG A 57 3.52 3.38 -3.99
CA ARG A 57 2.25 3.29 -3.29
C ARG A 57 1.14 3.98 -4.07
N ASP A 58 1.44 5.18 -4.58
CA ASP A 58 0.43 5.94 -5.30
C ASP A 58 0.06 5.26 -6.62
N GLU A 59 1.07 4.73 -7.30
CA GLU A 59 0.80 4.06 -8.56
C GLU A 59 -0.03 2.81 -8.33
N ALA A 60 0.24 2.08 -7.27
CA ALA A 60 -0.54 0.90 -6.95
C ALA A 60 -1.97 1.28 -6.63
N GLY A 61 -2.15 2.39 -5.92
CA GLY A 61 -3.47 2.88 -5.62
C GLY A 61 -4.22 3.29 -6.86
N ASP A 62 -3.54 3.96 -7.79
CA ASP A 62 -4.18 4.38 -9.03
C ASP A 62 -4.64 3.18 -9.83
N LYS A 63 -3.86 2.13 -9.85
CA LYS A 63 -4.25 0.95 -10.60
C LYS A 63 -5.44 0.27 -9.97
N LEU A 64 -5.46 0.24 -8.64
CA LEU A 64 -6.58 -0.33 -7.95
C LEU A 64 -7.84 0.48 -8.21
N ASP A 65 -7.73 1.79 -8.15
CA ASP A 65 -8.86 2.66 -8.41
C ASP A 65 -9.36 2.48 -9.84
N ALA A 66 -8.46 2.31 -10.78
CA ALA A 66 -8.86 2.14 -12.17
C ALA A 66 -9.71 0.89 -12.35
N ILE A 67 -9.35 -0.18 -11.63
CA ILE A 67 -10.12 -1.40 -11.73
C ILE A 67 -11.54 -1.18 -11.21
N PHE A 68 -11.65 -0.50 -10.09
CA PHE A 68 -12.96 -0.26 -9.53
C PHE A 68 -13.77 0.73 -10.37
N ASP A 69 -13.08 1.69 -10.97
CA ASP A 69 -13.77 2.63 -11.84
C ASP A 69 -14.35 1.93 -13.06
N GLU A 70 -13.59 0.98 -13.59
CA GLU A 70 -14.09 0.24 -14.73
C GLU A 70 -15.30 -0.58 -14.35
N GLU A 71 -15.22 -1.27 -13.24
CA GLU A 71 -16.35 -2.08 -12.82
C GLU A 71 -17.57 -1.23 -12.53
N ALA A 72 -17.37 -0.09 -11.94
CA ALA A 72 -18.49 0.79 -11.64
C ALA A 72 -19.14 1.31 -12.92
N ALA A 73 -18.31 1.63 -13.90
CA ALA A 73 -18.84 2.12 -15.14
C ALA A 73 -19.63 1.04 -15.87
N GLU A 74 -19.13 -0.17 -15.83
CA GLU A 74 -19.86 -1.25 -16.45
C GLU A 74 -21.18 -1.49 -15.76
N GLY A 75 -21.18 -1.46 -14.47
CA GLY A 75 -22.41 -1.63 -13.75
C GLY A 75 -23.43 -0.58 -14.11
N GLN A 76 -22.95 0.64 -14.30
CA GLN A 76 -23.86 1.66 -14.66
C GLN A 76 -24.43 1.46 -16.02
N LEU A 77 -23.63 0.99 -16.94
CA LEU A 77 -24.16 0.81 -18.24
C LEU A 77 -25.15 -0.28 -18.21
N ALA A 78 -24.90 -1.26 -17.55
CA ALA A 78 -25.81 -2.34 -17.61
C ALA A 78 -26.96 -2.10 -16.76
N ALA A 79 -26.94 -1.34 -16.09
CA ALA A 79 -27.95 -1.19 -15.28
C ALA A 79 -29.15 -1.26 -15.20
N PRO A 80 -29.61 -1.01 -15.71
CA PRO A 80 -30.81 -0.93 -15.57
C PRO A 80 -31.20 -1.72 -14.54
N ALA A 81 -31.54 -1.79 -14.29
CA ALA A 81 -32.07 -2.52 -13.54
C ALA A 81 -31.70 -3.14 -12.63
N THR A 82 -31.59 -3.63 -12.64
CA THR A 82 -31.28 -4.30 -11.92
C THR A 82 -31.09 -4.25 -10.82
N THR A 83 -31.05 -3.84 -10.49
CA THR A 83 -30.98 -3.79 -9.43
C THR A 83 -30.53 -4.60 -8.72
N SER A 84 -30.52 -5.17 -8.65
CA SER A 84 -30.18 -5.89 -7.95
C SER A 84 -29.39 -6.06 -7.30
N THR A 85 -29.25 -5.86 -7.15
CA THR A 85 -28.71 -5.98 -6.64
C THR A 85 -28.01 -6.30 -5.94
N GLY A 86 -27.92 -6.18 -5.74
CA GLY A 86 -27.23 -6.31 -5.00
C GLY A 86 -26.79 -6.98 -4.56
N SER A 87 -26.86 -7.20 -4.48
CA SER A 87 -26.41 -7.92 -4.19
C SER A 87 -25.57 -8.22 -3.33
N CYS A 88 -24.68 -8.48 -3.54
CA CYS A 88 -23.84 -8.93 -2.72
C CYS A 88 -23.87 -8.24 -1.56
N CYS A 89 -23.58 -7.27 -1.61
CA CYS A 89 -23.55 -6.60 -0.50
C CYS A 89 -24.78 -6.63 0.13
N GLY A 90 -25.57 -6.77 -0.47
CA GLY A 90 -26.76 -6.62 0.16
C GLY A 90 -26.89 -7.42 1.30
N THR A 91 -26.57 -8.39 1.17
CA THR A 91 -26.86 -9.13 2.18
C THR A 91 -26.32 -8.79 3.31
N ALA A 92 -25.61 -8.10 3.25
CA ALA A 92 -25.10 -7.77 4.34
C ALA A 92 -25.84 -7.83 5.43
N ALA A 93 -26.68 -8.33 5.42
CA ALA A 93 -27.36 -8.36 6.55
C ALA A 93 -26.37 -8.66 7.52
N SER A 94 -25.56 -9.42 7.22
CA SER A 94 -24.69 -9.73 8.18
C SER A 94 -23.79 -8.69 8.32
N GLY A 95 -23.88 -7.89 7.62
CA GLY A 95 -23.02 -6.93 7.82
C GLY A 95 -21.77 -7.20 7.25
N GLN A 96 -21.52 -8.09 6.77
CA GLN A 96 -20.37 -8.34 6.35
C GLN A 96 -20.20 -8.05 5.09
N SER A 97 -19.82 -7.68 4.69
CA SER A 97 -19.60 -7.35 3.57
C SER A 97 -19.35 -8.13 2.71
N CYS A 98 -19.69 -8.51 2.43
CA CYS A 98 -19.56 -9.33 1.61
C CYS A 98 -18.62 -9.16 0.82
N CYS A 99 -18.57 -8.57 0.45
CA CYS A 99 -17.64 -8.53 -0.46
C CYS A 99 -16.50 -8.24 0.05
#